data_7c6a8fa98db6c548f729981315764f7f
#
_entry.id   7c6a8fa98db6c548f729981315764f7f
#
_cell.length_a   1.000
_cell.length_b   1.000
_cell.length_c   1.000
_cell.angle_alpha   90.00
_cell.angle_beta   90.00
_cell.angle_gamma   90.00
#
_symmetry.space_group_name_H-M   'P 1'
#
loop_
_entity.id
_entity.type
_entity.pdbx_description
1 polymer ?
#
loop_
_entity_poly.entity_id
_entity_poly.type
_entity_poly.pdbx_seq_one_letter_code
_entity_poly.pdbx_strand_id
1 'polypeptide(L)'
;LKVSNIFFNENIIKITGKGNKQRIVPISKLLKKYIKNYIDFIRSKQKINKQNSDILFLNRRGNQISRVMIFTIIKQLSKSSGIRKKISPHTFRHSFATHLVEGGADLRVVQEMLGHSNITTTEIYTHLSKDYLRQEIINYHPRS
;
A
#
# COMPACT_ATOMS: atom_id res chain seq x y z
N LEU A 1 0.39 -7.84 -3.47
CA LEU A 1 0.20 -6.85 -4.54
C LEU A 1 0.78 -7.42 -5.83
N LYS A 2 0.05 -7.26 -6.93
CA LYS A 2 0.48 -7.66 -8.28
C LYS A 2 1.05 -6.45 -9.02
N VAL A 3 1.99 -6.68 -9.93
CA VAL A 3 2.54 -5.63 -10.81
C VAL A 3 1.44 -5.09 -11.72
N SER A 4 0.60 -5.97 -12.28
CA SER A 4 -0.57 -5.63 -13.11
C SER A 4 -1.62 -4.77 -12.38
N ASN A 5 -1.58 -4.71 -11.05
CA ASN A 5 -2.50 -3.89 -10.25
C ASN A 5 -1.93 -2.51 -9.89
N ILE A 6 -0.84 -2.08 -10.54
CA ILE A 6 -0.23 -0.77 -10.35
C ILE A 6 -0.48 0.07 -11.61
N PHE A 7 -1.28 1.10 -11.47
CA PHE A 7 -1.66 2.00 -12.55
C PHE A 7 -0.83 3.28 -12.44
N PHE A 8 0.36 3.26 -13.04
CA PHE A 8 1.33 4.33 -12.92
C PHE A 8 0.85 5.68 -13.50
N ASN A 9 0.06 5.66 -14.56
CA ASN A 9 -0.45 6.89 -15.17
C ASN A 9 -1.49 7.57 -14.26
N GLU A 10 -2.29 6.79 -13.57
CA GLU A 10 -3.34 7.24 -12.67
C GLU A 10 -2.85 7.45 -11.23
N ASN A 11 -1.60 7.07 -10.92
CA ASN A 11 -1.01 7.07 -9.58
C ASN A 11 -1.87 6.33 -8.54
N ILE A 12 -2.36 5.16 -8.89
CA ILE A 12 -3.16 4.30 -8.01
C ILE A 12 -2.67 2.87 -8.02
N ILE A 13 -2.97 2.16 -6.94
CA ILE A 13 -2.83 0.71 -6.83
C ILE A 13 -4.17 0.07 -6.48
N LYS A 14 -4.45 -1.08 -7.07
CA LYS A 14 -5.61 -1.91 -6.76
C LYS A 14 -5.19 -3.02 -5.82
N ILE A 15 -5.82 -3.09 -4.65
CA ILE A 15 -5.50 -4.08 -3.62
C ILE A 15 -6.68 -5.01 -3.44
N THR A 16 -6.42 -6.32 -3.50
CA THR A 16 -7.40 -7.35 -3.13
C THR A 16 -7.16 -7.78 -1.69
N GLY A 17 -8.15 -7.60 -0.84
CA GLY A 17 -8.11 -7.93 0.60
C GLY A 17 -8.81 -9.24 0.93
N LYS A 18 -9.13 -9.42 2.23
CA LYS A 18 -9.89 -10.57 2.73
C LYS A 18 -11.27 -10.65 2.06
N GLY A 19 -11.71 -11.86 1.72
CA GLY A 19 -12.99 -12.05 1.04
C GLY A 19 -13.03 -11.57 -0.40
N ASN A 20 -11.86 -11.49 -1.07
CA ASN A 20 -11.71 -11.00 -2.45
C ASN A 20 -12.20 -9.55 -2.67
N LYS A 21 -12.38 -8.79 -1.61
CA LYS A 21 -12.79 -7.38 -1.69
C LYS A 21 -11.65 -6.55 -2.26
N GLN A 22 -11.96 -5.78 -3.28
CA GLN A 22 -11.00 -4.91 -3.97
C GLN A 22 -11.14 -3.48 -3.47
N ARG A 23 -10.02 -2.77 -3.38
CA ARG A 23 -10.00 -1.34 -3.10
C ARG A 23 -8.91 -0.64 -3.90
N ILE A 24 -9.13 0.61 -4.16
CA ILE A 24 -8.18 1.49 -4.84
C ILE A 24 -7.50 2.35 -3.77
N VAL A 25 -6.18 2.44 -3.86
CA VAL A 25 -5.38 3.28 -2.96
C VAL A 25 -4.52 4.19 -3.82
N PRO A 26 -4.65 5.51 -3.70
CA PRO A 26 -3.75 6.44 -4.35
C PRO A 26 -2.32 6.30 -3.84
N ILE A 27 -1.35 6.60 -4.70
CA ILE A 27 0.07 6.61 -4.35
C ILE A 27 0.69 7.96 -4.64
N SER A 28 1.58 8.41 -3.75
CA SER A 28 2.32 9.65 -3.97
C SER A 28 3.33 9.52 -5.10
N LYS A 29 3.75 10.64 -5.67
CA LYS A 29 4.80 10.68 -6.70
C LYS A 29 6.09 10.02 -6.23
N LEU A 30 6.43 10.21 -4.95
CA LEU A 30 7.61 9.62 -4.33
C LEU A 30 7.49 8.10 -4.25
N LEU A 31 6.36 7.56 -3.79
CA LEU A 31 6.12 6.11 -3.72
C LEU A 31 6.14 5.49 -5.13
N LYS A 32 5.53 6.16 -6.11
CA LYS A 32 5.60 5.75 -7.52
C LYS A 32 7.05 5.61 -8.01
N LYS A 33 7.91 6.59 -7.70
CA LYS A 33 9.35 6.55 -8.03
C LYS A 33 10.03 5.35 -7.39
N TYR A 34 9.79 5.09 -6.10
CA TYR A 34 10.37 3.93 -5.41
C TYR A 34 9.91 2.60 -5.98
N ILE A 35 8.61 2.47 -6.31
CA ILE A 35 8.08 1.24 -6.92
C ILE A 35 8.73 1.01 -8.29
N LYS A 36 8.83 2.04 -9.14
CA LYS A 36 9.50 1.94 -10.44
C LYS A 36 10.96 1.52 -10.28
N ASN A 37 11.72 2.21 -9.45
CA ASN A 37 13.11 1.87 -9.19
C ASN A 37 13.27 0.42 -8.69
N TYR A 38 12.40 -0.04 -7.81
CA TYR A 38 12.41 -1.42 -7.34
C TYR A 38 12.16 -2.41 -8.49
N ILE A 39 11.18 -2.14 -9.35
CA ILE A 39 10.87 -2.99 -10.50
C ILE A 39 12.06 -3.03 -11.47
N ASP A 40 12.59 -1.88 -11.84
CA ASP A 40 13.58 -1.73 -12.92
C ASP A 40 14.98 -2.19 -12.49
N PHE A 41 15.40 -1.88 -11.27
CA PHE A 41 16.78 -2.10 -10.83
C PHE A 41 16.97 -3.29 -9.88
N ILE A 42 15.94 -3.72 -9.18
CA ILE A 42 16.05 -4.80 -8.18
C ILE A 42 15.30 -6.04 -8.65
N ARG A 43 14.00 -5.91 -8.90
CA ARG A 43 13.15 -7.03 -9.27
C ARG A 43 13.53 -7.63 -10.62
N SER A 44 13.90 -6.81 -11.61
CA SER A 44 14.33 -7.25 -12.95
C SER A 44 15.56 -8.14 -12.93
N LYS A 45 16.42 -7.98 -11.93
CA LYS A 45 17.66 -8.79 -11.75
C LYS A 45 17.45 -10.08 -10.98
N GLN A 46 16.25 -10.32 -10.46
CA GLN A 46 15.95 -11.52 -9.67
C GLN A 46 15.51 -12.68 -10.58
N LYS A 47 15.92 -13.89 -10.23
CA LYS A 47 15.36 -15.11 -10.84
C LYS A 47 13.95 -15.31 -10.30
N ILE A 48 12.94 -15.00 -11.13
CA ILE A 48 11.53 -15.03 -10.73
C ILE A 48 10.91 -16.37 -11.13
N ASN A 49 10.26 -17.04 -10.20
CA ASN A 49 9.49 -18.23 -10.51
C ASN A 49 8.26 -17.88 -11.36
N LYS A 50 7.97 -18.65 -12.39
CA LYS A 50 6.88 -18.39 -13.36
C LYS A 50 5.54 -18.07 -12.68
N GLN A 51 5.20 -18.79 -11.63
CA GLN A 51 3.97 -18.58 -10.87
C GLN A 51 3.90 -17.23 -10.13
N ASN A 52 5.04 -16.58 -9.91
CA ASN A 52 5.17 -15.30 -9.21
C ASN A 52 5.57 -14.14 -10.15
N SER A 53 5.46 -14.33 -11.46
CA SER A 53 5.85 -13.32 -12.47
C SER A 53 5.12 -11.99 -12.30
N ASP A 54 3.87 -12.03 -11.84
CA ASP A 54 3.05 -10.83 -11.60
C ASP A 54 3.07 -10.35 -10.12
N ILE A 55 3.84 -10.99 -9.24
CA ILE A 55 3.95 -10.57 -7.85
C ILE A 55 4.98 -9.45 -7.74
N LEU A 56 4.62 -8.32 -7.09
CA LEU A 56 5.52 -7.18 -6.94
C LEU A 56 6.69 -7.52 -6.02
N PHE A 57 6.41 -7.91 -4.77
CA PHE A 57 7.45 -8.15 -3.78
C PHE A 57 7.84 -9.61 -3.69
N LEU A 58 9.09 -9.88 -3.95
CA LEU A 58 9.66 -11.22 -4.00
C LEU A 58 10.73 -11.40 -2.91
N ASN A 59 10.83 -12.63 -2.41
CA ASN A 59 11.95 -13.04 -1.58
C ASN A 59 13.18 -13.36 -2.44
N ARG A 60 14.33 -13.64 -1.80
CA ARG A 60 15.59 -13.96 -2.51
C ARG A 60 15.51 -15.20 -3.41
N ARG A 61 14.50 -16.05 -3.22
CA ARG A 61 14.27 -17.27 -4.02
C ARG A 61 13.29 -17.05 -5.20
N GLY A 62 12.89 -15.81 -5.47
CA GLY A 62 11.94 -15.45 -6.53
C GLY A 62 10.48 -15.83 -6.26
N ASN A 63 10.13 -16.10 -5.01
CA ASN A 63 8.77 -16.37 -4.57
C ASN A 63 8.15 -15.16 -3.88
N GLN A 64 6.81 -15.14 -3.82
CA GLN A 64 6.07 -14.13 -3.08
C GLN A 64 6.57 -14.02 -1.63
N ILE A 65 6.80 -12.79 -1.17
CA ILE A 65 7.15 -12.53 0.21
C ILE A 65 5.99 -12.87 1.15
N SER A 66 6.28 -13.59 2.24
CA SER A 66 5.26 -13.96 3.23
C SER A 66 4.97 -12.82 4.21
N ARG A 67 3.79 -12.86 4.87
CA ARG A 67 3.45 -11.90 5.93
C ARG A 67 4.46 -11.93 7.09
N VAL A 68 4.92 -13.11 7.46
CA VAL A 68 5.93 -13.29 8.51
C VAL A 68 7.23 -12.60 8.11
N MET A 69 7.66 -12.75 6.86
CA MET A 69 8.89 -12.12 6.38
C MET A 69 8.77 -10.59 6.37
N ILE A 70 7.63 -10.03 5.97
CA ILE A 70 7.38 -8.58 6.06
C ILE A 70 7.49 -8.11 7.51
N PHE A 71 6.88 -8.83 8.44
CA PHE A 71 6.96 -8.52 9.87
C PHE A 71 8.41 -8.54 10.37
N THR A 72 9.18 -9.55 9.97
CA THR A 72 10.61 -9.68 10.33
C THR A 72 11.44 -8.52 9.78
N ILE A 73 11.23 -8.14 8.51
CA ILE A 73 11.91 -7.00 7.88
C ILE A 73 11.60 -5.71 8.64
N ILE A 74 10.34 -5.44 8.94
CA ILE A 74 9.93 -4.25 9.69
C ILE A 74 10.59 -4.22 11.07
N LYS A 75 10.61 -5.36 11.77
CA LYS A 75 11.25 -5.49 13.08
C LYS A 75 12.77 -5.21 13.01
N GLN A 76 13.45 -5.74 12.01
CA GLN A 76 14.88 -5.51 11.79
C GLN A 76 15.16 -4.04 11.47
N LEU A 77 14.42 -3.43 10.56
CA LEU A 77 14.55 -2.01 10.21
C LEU A 77 14.29 -1.10 11.41
N SER A 78 13.26 -1.39 12.19
CA SER A 78 12.95 -0.65 13.42
C SER A 78 14.11 -0.69 14.42
N LYS A 79 14.70 -1.88 14.60
CA LYS A 79 15.86 -2.06 15.49
C LYS A 79 17.09 -1.29 14.97
N SER A 80 17.41 -1.40 13.69
CA SER A 80 18.56 -0.71 13.09
C SER A 80 18.43 0.82 13.08
N SER A 81 17.18 1.32 13.08
CA SER A 81 16.88 2.77 13.16
C SER A 81 16.80 3.29 14.61
N GLY A 82 17.15 2.49 15.62
CA GLY A 82 17.12 2.89 17.02
C GLY A 82 15.72 3.10 17.62
N ILE A 83 14.69 2.64 16.94
CA ILE A 83 13.29 2.82 17.39
C ILE A 83 13.00 1.80 18.50
N ARG A 84 12.74 2.28 19.72
CA ARG A 84 12.48 1.44 20.89
C ARG A 84 11.06 0.86 20.94
N LYS A 85 10.09 1.52 20.29
CA LYS A 85 8.69 1.05 20.23
C LYS A 85 8.55 -0.19 19.35
N LYS A 86 7.65 -1.10 19.70
CA LYS A 86 7.28 -2.23 18.83
C LYS A 86 6.54 -1.69 17.61
N ILE A 87 7.16 -1.82 16.44
CA ILE A 87 6.56 -1.44 15.15
C ILE A 87 6.16 -2.70 14.38
N SER A 88 4.98 -2.66 13.80
CA SER A 88 4.39 -3.71 13.00
C SER A 88 3.70 -3.13 11.76
N PRO A 89 3.30 -3.94 10.78
CA PRO A 89 2.47 -3.46 9.66
C PRO A 89 1.19 -2.75 10.12
N HIS A 90 0.59 -3.18 11.23
CA HIS A 90 -0.58 -2.50 11.83
C HIS A 90 -0.24 -1.11 12.37
N THR A 91 0.96 -0.90 12.89
CA THR A 91 1.41 0.42 13.35
C THR A 91 1.45 1.41 12.19
N PHE A 92 2.00 1.02 11.03
CA PHE A 92 1.99 1.87 9.83
C PHE A 92 0.57 2.19 9.35
N ARG A 93 -0.29 1.18 9.33
CA ARG A 93 -1.68 1.36 8.95
C ARG A 93 -2.40 2.33 9.89
N HIS A 94 -2.19 2.19 11.19
CA HIS A 94 -2.76 3.09 12.19
C HIS A 94 -2.23 4.51 12.03
N SER A 95 -0.90 4.69 11.93
CA SER A 95 -0.30 6.00 11.70
C SER A 95 -0.81 6.67 10.41
N PHE A 96 -0.98 5.91 9.33
CA PHE A 96 -1.55 6.43 8.09
C PHE A 96 -2.96 6.96 8.31
N ALA A 97 -3.82 6.19 8.99
CA ALA A 97 -5.19 6.60 9.30
C ALA A 97 -5.22 7.85 10.19
N THR A 98 -4.42 7.84 11.26
CA THR A 98 -4.34 8.95 12.22
C THR A 98 -3.89 10.24 11.53
N HIS A 99 -2.82 10.20 10.75
CA HIS A 99 -2.31 11.39 10.05
C HIS A 99 -3.34 11.98 9.08
N LEU A 100 -4.09 11.14 8.37
CA LEU A 100 -5.13 11.64 7.46
C LEU A 100 -6.29 12.27 8.25
N VAL A 101 -6.78 11.61 9.29
CA VAL A 101 -7.91 12.11 10.09
C VAL A 101 -7.52 13.38 10.85
N GLU A 102 -6.33 13.41 11.48
CA GLU A 102 -5.82 14.60 12.17
C GLU A 102 -5.55 15.76 11.21
N GLY A 103 -5.19 15.45 9.96
CA GLY A 103 -5.05 16.43 8.90
C GLY A 103 -6.38 17.02 8.41
N GLY A 104 -7.51 16.38 8.72
CA GLY A 104 -8.85 16.83 8.33
C GLY A 104 -9.48 16.03 7.18
N ALA A 105 -8.90 14.90 6.78
CA ALA A 105 -9.46 14.03 5.76
C ALA A 105 -10.80 13.42 6.21
N ASP A 106 -11.71 13.21 5.27
CA ASP A 106 -13.00 12.56 5.54
C ASP A 106 -12.78 11.13 6.07
N LEU A 107 -13.37 10.85 7.22
CA LEU A 107 -13.24 9.56 7.91
C LEU A 107 -13.74 8.39 7.06
N ARG A 108 -14.79 8.58 6.27
CA ARG A 108 -15.32 7.54 5.36
C ARG A 108 -14.31 7.19 4.27
N VAL A 109 -13.65 8.20 3.70
CA VAL A 109 -12.60 8.04 2.71
C VAL A 109 -11.44 7.25 3.28
N VAL A 110 -11.00 7.57 4.48
CA VAL A 110 -9.92 6.85 5.18
C VAL A 110 -10.31 5.40 5.46
N GLN A 111 -11.55 5.15 5.90
CA GLN A 111 -12.06 3.79 6.13
C GLN A 111 -12.09 2.96 4.85
N GLU A 112 -12.46 3.54 3.71
CA GLU A 112 -12.43 2.86 2.41
C GLU A 112 -11.02 2.52 1.96
N MET A 113 -10.08 3.47 2.03
CA MET A 113 -8.67 3.21 1.72
C MET A 113 -8.12 2.07 2.57
N LEU A 114 -8.56 1.98 3.80
CA LEU A 114 -8.16 0.91 4.72
C LEU A 114 -8.92 -0.40 4.46
N GLY A 115 -10.09 -0.38 3.84
CA GLY A 115 -10.93 -1.55 3.58
C GLY A 115 -11.62 -2.07 4.84
N HIS A 116 -12.18 -1.20 5.65
CA HIS A 116 -13.05 -1.57 6.77
C HIS A 116 -14.39 -2.07 6.23
N SER A 117 -14.82 -3.26 6.69
CA SER A 117 -15.85 -4.07 6.06
C SER A 117 -17.31 -3.69 6.38
N ASN A 118 -17.58 -2.62 7.10
CA ASN A 118 -18.94 -2.30 7.60
C ASN A 118 -19.73 -1.30 6.76
N ILE A 119 -19.26 -0.93 5.57
CA ILE A 119 -20.04 -0.13 4.62
C ILE A 119 -20.24 -0.99 3.38
N THR A 120 -21.47 -1.10 2.92
CA THR A 120 -21.89 -1.81 1.70
C THR A 120 -21.09 -1.27 0.50
N THR A 121 -20.04 -1.99 0.16
CA THR A 121 -18.86 -1.50 -0.56
C THR A 121 -19.09 -1.29 -2.06
N THR A 122 -20.24 -1.68 -2.60
CA THR A 122 -20.45 -1.71 -4.05
C THR A 122 -21.00 -0.39 -4.61
N GLU A 123 -21.74 0.38 -3.82
CA GLU A 123 -22.35 1.64 -4.27
C GLU A 123 -21.45 2.87 -4.12
N ILE A 124 -20.47 2.83 -3.20
CA ILE A 124 -19.64 3.99 -2.87
C ILE A 124 -18.50 4.23 -3.88
N TYR A 125 -18.02 3.16 -4.55
CA TYR A 125 -17.01 3.30 -5.62
C TYR A 125 -17.49 4.07 -6.84
N THR A 126 -18.79 4.25 -7.01
CA THR A 126 -19.38 5.06 -8.09
C THR A 126 -19.42 6.55 -7.77
N HIS A 127 -19.33 6.94 -6.49
CA HIS A 127 -19.48 8.33 -6.07
C HIS A 127 -18.18 9.02 -5.60
N LEU A 128 -17.18 8.27 -5.13
CA LEU A 128 -15.88 8.85 -4.80
C LEU A 128 -14.97 8.74 -6.02
N SER A 129 -14.73 9.85 -6.71
CA SER A 129 -13.82 9.88 -7.84
C SER A 129 -12.40 9.54 -7.36
N LYS A 130 -11.60 8.88 -8.23
CA LYS A 130 -10.16 8.61 -7.98
C LYS A 130 -9.41 9.89 -7.64
N ASP A 131 -9.84 11.01 -8.20
CA ASP A 131 -9.26 12.32 -7.97
C ASP A 131 -9.54 12.84 -6.57
N TYR A 132 -10.73 12.59 -6.03
CA TYR A 132 -11.06 12.96 -4.66
C TYR A 132 -10.19 12.18 -3.64
N LEU A 133 -10.09 10.85 -3.78
CA LEU A 133 -9.21 10.03 -2.94
C LEU A 133 -7.74 10.50 -2.98
N ARG A 134 -7.30 10.93 -4.16
CA ARG A 134 -5.95 11.46 -4.37
C ARG A 134 -5.76 12.82 -3.68
N GLN A 135 -6.74 13.72 -3.80
CA GLN A 135 -6.70 15.04 -3.15
C GLN A 135 -6.63 14.90 -1.64
N GLU A 136 -7.40 13.98 -1.05
CA GLU A 136 -7.36 13.70 0.38
C GLU A 136 -5.95 13.30 0.86
N ILE A 137 -5.24 12.45 0.10
CA ILE A 137 -3.85 12.10 0.46
C ILE A 137 -2.92 13.29 0.28
N ILE A 138 -3.02 14.02 -0.85
CA ILE A 138 -2.14 15.17 -1.13
C ILE A 138 -2.32 16.27 -0.07
N ASN A 139 -3.56 16.55 0.32
CA ASN A 139 -3.87 17.63 1.24
C ASN A 139 -3.54 17.29 2.70
N TYR A 140 -3.68 16.02 3.09
CA TYR A 140 -3.74 15.66 4.51
C TYR A 140 -2.67 14.66 4.96
N HIS A 141 -1.89 14.07 4.04
CA HIS A 141 -0.83 13.16 4.44
C HIS A 141 0.55 13.86 4.43
N PRO A 142 1.33 13.79 5.53
CA PRO A 142 2.59 14.54 5.68
C PRO A 142 3.72 14.11 4.72
N ARG A 143 3.54 13.03 3.96
CA ARG A 143 4.48 12.52 2.95
C ARG A 143 3.82 12.36 1.57
N SER A 144 2.86 13.20 1.25
CA SER A 144 2.20 13.26 -0.06
C SER A 144 3.12 13.77 -1.18
#